data_34bb299cccdb57e9807e95e07a87664c
#
_entry.id   34bb299cccdb57e9807e95e07a87664c
#
_cell.length_a   1.000
_cell.length_b   1.000
_cell.length_c   1.000
_cell.angle_alpha   90.00
_cell.angle_beta   90.00
_cell.angle_gamma   90.00
#
_symmetry.space_group_name_H-M   'P 1'
#
loop_
_entity.id
_entity.type
_entity.pdbx_description
1 polymer ?
#
loop_
_entity_poly.entity_id
_entity_poly.type
_entity_poly.pdbx_seq_one_letter_code
_entity_poly.pdbx_strand_id
1 'polypeptide(L)'
;MKSYQYTHPILNKRFCVNIRFFILILATFFPSPSLANQFQEGLDAIHETNYEVALKKLLPLAATGHSAAQYNLGVMSEWGNGVPKDYAEALKWYKLSAEGSHKDAQNNLGAMYSKGEGTDQSFVEALKWFVISSENGSEAGRKNIDIVEKRMTSEQITKARKLARKWVKRHPKK
;
A
#
# COMPACT_ATOMS: atom_id res chain seq x y z
N MET A 1 42.20 -13.08 -66.96
CA MET A 1 41.42 -13.39 -65.77
C MET A 1 42.17 -12.87 -64.56
N LYS A 2 41.79 -11.73 -63.99
CA LYS A 2 42.41 -11.14 -62.75
C LYS A 2 41.51 -11.43 -61.60
N SER A 3 41.96 -12.22 -60.63
CA SER A 3 41.31 -12.54 -59.37
C SER A 3 41.50 -11.35 -58.37
N TYR A 4 40.42 -10.70 -58.01
CA TYR A 4 40.45 -9.74 -56.91
C TYR A 4 40.32 -10.49 -55.59
N GLN A 5 41.33 -10.41 -54.74
CA GLN A 5 41.29 -10.84 -53.34
C GLN A 5 40.74 -9.69 -52.49
N TYR A 6 39.58 -9.91 -51.83
CA TYR A 6 39.05 -9.03 -50.82
C TYR A 6 39.79 -9.28 -49.49
N THR A 7 40.60 -8.34 -49.06
CA THR A 7 41.16 -8.33 -47.72
C THR A 7 40.13 -7.73 -46.74
N HIS A 8 39.67 -8.55 -45.81
CA HIS A 8 38.82 -8.06 -44.73
C HIS A 8 39.63 -7.15 -43.79
N PRO A 9 39.10 -5.95 -43.42
CA PRO A 9 39.73 -5.11 -42.39
C PRO A 9 39.55 -5.79 -41.02
N ILE A 10 40.64 -5.93 -40.29
CA ILE A 10 40.72 -6.43 -38.92
C ILE A 10 39.89 -5.51 -38.03
N LEU A 11 38.74 -6.00 -37.55
CA LEU A 11 37.90 -5.32 -36.55
C LEU A 11 38.71 -5.22 -35.26
N ASN A 12 39.13 -4.03 -34.94
CA ASN A 12 39.97 -3.71 -33.79
C ASN A 12 39.17 -3.97 -32.47
N LYS A 13 39.52 -5.05 -31.75
CA LYS A 13 38.91 -5.50 -30.49
C LYS A 13 38.91 -4.43 -29.38
N ARG A 14 39.57 -3.31 -29.59
CA ARG A 14 39.63 -2.19 -28.63
C ARG A 14 38.37 -1.31 -28.63
N PHE A 15 37.52 -1.34 -29.67
CA PHE A 15 36.31 -0.53 -29.76
C PHE A 15 35.11 -1.15 -29.03
N CYS A 16 35.07 -2.47 -28.85
CA CYS A 16 33.94 -3.12 -28.16
C CYS A 16 33.97 -2.98 -26.64
N VAL A 17 35.12 -2.66 -26.03
CA VAL A 17 35.24 -2.53 -24.58
C VAL A 17 34.68 -1.21 -24.10
N ASN A 18 34.81 -0.14 -24.91
CA ASN A 18 34.34 1.20 -24.53
C ASN A 18 32.82 1.36 -24.58
N ILE A 19 32.13 0.64 -25.46
CA ILE A 19 30.65 0.74 -25.56
C ILE A 19 29.98 0.09 -24.34
N ARG A 20 30.50 -1.04 -23.86
CA ARG A 20 29.98 -1.68 -22.63
C ARG A 20 30.23 -0.85 -21.37
N PHE A 21 31.37 -0.16 -21.28
CA PHE A 21 31.66 0.76 -20.18
C PHE A 21 30.80 2.03 -20.24
N PHE A 22 30.49 2.57 -21.43
CA PHE A 22 29.63 3.74 -21.59
C PHE A 22 28.18 3.44 -21.27
N ILE A 23 27.66 2.23 -21.61
CA ILE A 23 26.31 1.81 -21.27
C ILE A 23 26.16 1.60 -19.75
N LEU A 24 27.19 1.06 -19.07
CA LEU A 24 27.21 0.91 -17.61
C LEU A 24 27.28 2.27 -16.86
N ILE A 25 27.98 3.27 -17.39
CA ILE A 25 28.08 4.59 -16.78
C ILE A 25 26.80 5.41 -17.01
N LEU A 26 26.10 5.24 -18.15
CA LEU A 26 24.82 5.89 -18.40
C LEU A 26 23.67 5.32 -17.55
N ALA A 27 23.73 4.04 -17.19
CA ALA A 27 22.74 3.42 -16.29
C ALA A 27 22.85 3.93 -14.83
N THR A 28 24.00 4.47 -14.42
CA THR A 28 24.19 5.01 -13.07
C THR A 28 23.84 6.50 -12.94
N PHE A 29 23.52 7.19 -14.05
CA PHE A 29 23.25 8.64 -14.06
C PHE A 29 21.76 9.01 -14.04
N PHE A 30 20.84 8.01 -14.17
CA PHE A 30 19.44 8.26 -13.88
C PHE A 30 19.16 7.74 -12.47
N PRO A 31 19.02 8.62 -11.47
CA PRO A 31 18.59 8.19 -10.14
C PRO A 31 17.22 7.53 -10.31
N SER A 32 17.12 6.28 -9.88
CA SER A 32 15.82 5.64 -9.77
C SER A 32 14.94 6.55 -8.93
N PRO A 33 13.68 6.86 -9.33
CA PRO A 33 12.82 7.70 -8.52
C PRO A 33 12.75 7.11 -7.11
N SER A 34 12.97 7.95 -6.10
CA SER A 34 12.88 7.48 -4.71
C SER A 34 11.50 6.92 -4.46
N LEU A 35 11.36 5.96 -3.54
CA LEU A 35 10.06 5.38 -3.17
C LEU A 35 9.08 6.49 -2.74
N ALA A 36 9.58 7.55 -2.09
CA ALA A 36 8.79 8.72 -1.72
C ALA A 36 8.25 9.48 -2.94
N ASN A 37 9.06 9.67 -3.98
CA ASN A 37 8.62 10.31 -5.23
C ASN A 37 7.57 9.44 -5.95
N GLN A 38 7.78 8.14 -6.01
CA GLN A 38 6.84 7.21 -6.63
C GLN A 38 5.48 7.20 -5.90
N PHE A 39 5.49 7.30 -4.56
CA PHE A 39 4.26 7.41 -3.77
C PHE A 39 3.53 8.71 -4.06
N GLN A 40 4.25 9.85 -4.09
CA GLN A 40 3.65 11.15 -4.40
C GLN A 40 3.04 11.17 -5.81
N GLU A 41 3.75 10.66 -6.82
CA GLU A 41 3.21 10.53 -8.18
C GLU A 41 1.92 9.69 -8.21
N GLY A 42 1.83 8.66 -7.37
CA GLY A 42 0.63 7.85 -7.21
C GLY A 42 -0.54 8.64 -6.61
N LEU A 43 -0.29 9.48 -5.61
CA LEU A 43 -1.31 10.36 -5.00
C LEU A 43 -1.77 11.44 -5.97
N ASP A 44 -0.84 12.08 -6.68
CA ASP A 44 -1.16 13.09 -7.69
C ASP A 44 -2.06 12.50 -8.78
N ALA A 45 -1.75 11.29 -9.24
CA ALA A 45 -2.58 10.56 -10.19
C ALA A 45 -3.99 10.23 -9.67
N ILE A 46 -4.15 9.93 -8.35
CA ILE A 46 -5.49 9.78 -7.73
C ILE A 46 -6.25 11.11 -7.80
N HIS A 47 -5.60 12.23 -7.45
CA HIS A 47 -6.23 13.56 -7.48
C HIS A 47 -6.66 13.97 -8.90
N GLU A 48 -5.89 13.56 -9.89
CA GLU A 48 -6.20 13.77 -11.31
C GLU A 48 -7.19 12.73 -11.87
N THR A 49 -7.71 11.82 -11.05
CA THR A 49 -8.57 10.69 -11.44
C THR A 49 -7.94 9.75 -12.49
N ASN A 50 -6.61 9.83 -12.63
CA ASN A 50 -5.83 8.94 -13.50
C ASN A 50 -5.48 7.65 -12.76
N TYR A 51 -6.49 6.82 -12.55
CA TYR A 51 -6.37 5.63 -11.71
C TYR A 51 -5.43 4.55 -12.28
N GLU A 52 -5.24 4.51 -13.60
CA GLU A 52 -4.29 3.59 -14.24
C GLU A 52 -2.86 3.92 -13.81
N VAL A 53 -2.48 5.18 -13.86
CA VAL A 53 -1.17 5.65 -13.38
C VAL A 53 -1.04 5.46 -11.88
N ALA A 54 -2.11 5.76 -11.11
CA ALA A 54 -2.11 5.54 -9.66
C ALA A 54 -1.82 4.09 -9.31
N LEU A 55 -2.52 3.13 -9.92
CA LEU A 55 -2.28 1.70 -9.72
C LEU A 55 -0.85 1.29 -10.07
N LYS A 56 -0.35 1.73 -11.22
CA LYS A 56 1.03 1.44 -11.66
C LYS A 56 2.08 1.93 -10.67
N LYS A 57 1.82 3.04 -9.97
CA LYS A 57 2.74 3.61 -8.98
C LYS A 57 2.57 2.99 -7.59
N LEU A 58 1.34 2.72 -7.16
CA LEU A 58 1.05 2.27 -5.80
C LEU A 58 1.21 0.76 -5.60
N LEU A 59 0.91 -0.08 -6.59
CA LEU A 59 1.00 -1.54 -6.46
C LEU A 59 2.42 -2.03 -6.08
N PRO A 60 3.51 -1.58 -6.72
CA PRO A 60 4.86 -1.99 -6.33
C PRO A 60 5.20 -1.58 -4.88
N LEU A 61 4.77 -0.39 -4.44
CA LEU A 61 4.99 0.10 -3.09
C LEU A 61 4.20 -0.72 -2.07
N ALA A 62 2.94 -1.01 -2.35
CA ALA A 62 2.09 -1.82 -1.50
C ALA A 62 2.64 -3.24 -1.33
N ALA A 63 3.18 -3.83 -2.40
CA ALA A 63 3.83 -5.14 -2.38
C ALA A 63 5.06 -5.19 -1.46
N THR A 64 5.77 -4.08 -1.28
CA THR A 64 6.91 -3.96 -0.35
C THR A 64 6.50 -3.59 1.08
N GLY A 65 5.20 -3.50 1.38
CA GLY A 65 4.68 -3.20 2.72
C GLY A 65 4.49 -1.71 3.03
N HIS A 66 4.49 -0.83 2.02
CA HIS A 66 4.22 0.60 2.23
C HIS A 66 2.76 0.81 2.63
N SER A 67 2.50 1.01 3.92
CA SER A 67 1.15 1.03 4.51
C SER A 67 0.23 2.10 3.90
N ALA A 68 0.76 3.29 3.61
CA ALA A 68 -0.05 4.33 2.97
C ALA A 68 -0.45 3.98 1.52
N ALA A 69 0.41 3.27 0.76
CA ALA A 69 0.03 2.78 -0.56
C ALA A 69 -1.05 1.69 -0.47
N GLN A 70 -0.91 0.76 0.48
CA GLN A 70 -1.93 -0.26 0.77
C GLN A 70 -3.26 0.37 1.16
N TYR A 71 -3.26 1.43 1.99
CA TYR A 71 -4.46 2.17 2.34
C TYR A 71 -5.17 2.73 1.10
N ASN A 72 -4.42 3.40 0.22
CA ASN A 72 -4.99 3.98 -1.00
C ASN A 72 -5.56 2.91 -1.95
N LEU A 73 -4.91 1.75 -2.09
CA LEU A 73 -5.46 0.62 -2.86
C LEU A 73 -6.74 0.07 -2.23
N GLY A 74 -6.82 0.05 -0.89
CA GLY A 74 -8.04 -0.28 -0.17
C GLY A 74 -9.18 0.69 -0.50
N VAL A 75 -8.91 1.99 -0.48
CA VAL A 75 -9.89 3.02 -0.88
C VAL A 75 -10.31 2.84 -2.34
N MET A 76 -9.36 2.61 -3.24
CA MET A 76 -9.67 2.40 -4.67
C MET A 76 -10.57 1.17 -4.88
N SER A 77 -10.33 0.06 -4.17
CA SER A 77 -11.16 -1.14 -4.24
C SER A 77 -12.54 -0.94 -3.59
N GLU A 78 -12.62 -0.19 -2.48
CA GLU A 78 -13.89 0.12 -1.79
C GLU A 78 -14.83 0.95 -2.67
N TRP A 79 -14.29 1.91 -3.41
CA TRP A 79 -15.09 2.84 -4.23
C TRP A 79 -15.18 2.45 -5.70
N GLY A 80 -14.37 1.51 -6.17
CA GLY A 80 -14.32 1.15 -7.58
C GLY A 80 -13.53 2.13 -8.44
N ASN A 81 -12.54 2.79 -7.86
CA ASN A 81 -11.72 3.79 -8.52
C ASN A 81 -10.59 3.11 -9.33
N GLY A 82 -10.75 3.01 -10.63
CA GLY A 82 -9.80 2.35 -11.54
C GLY A 82 -9.77 0.82 -11.47
N VAL A 83 -10.51 0.23 -10.56
CA VAL A 83 -10.74 -1.21 -10.41
C VAL A 83 -12.22 -1.47 -10.14
N PRO A 84 -12.76 -2.66 -10.41
CA PRO A 84 -14.11 -3.00 -9.98
C PRO A 84 -14.27 -2.83 -8.46
N LYS A 85 -15.43 -2.30 -8.03
CA LYS A 85 -15.74 -2.19 -6.61
C LYS A 85 -15.78 -3.57 -5.95
N ASP A 86 -14.93 -3.78 -4.97
CA ASP A 86 -14.81 -5.06 -4.25
C ASP A 86 -14.46 -4.82 -2.78
N TYR A 87 -15.44 -5.03 -1.90
CA TYR A 87 -15.24 -4.91 -0.46
C TYR A 87 -14.31 -5.99 0.13
N ALA A 88 -14.28 -7.20 -0.44
CA ALA A 88 -13.38 -8.24 0.05
C ALA A 88 -11.92 -7.89 -0.28
N GLU A 89 -11.67 -7.33 -1.45
CA GLU A 89 -10.35 -6.84 -1.82
C GLU A 89 -9.94 -5.61 -1.00
N ALA A 90 -10.86 -4.65 -0.79
CA ALA A 90 -10.63 -3.50 0.08
C ALA A 90 -10.26 -3.93 1.51
N LEU A 91 -10.97 -4.92 2.06
CA LEU A 91 -10.69 -5.49 3.38
C LEU A 91 -9.26 -6.06 3.48
N LYS A 92 -8.79 -6.74 2.44
CA LYS A 92 -7.41 -7.28 2.40
C LYS A 92 -6.38 -6.16 2.45
N TRP A 93 -6.55 -5.14 1.62
CA TRP A 93 -5.65 -4.00 1.60
C TRP A 93 -5.65 -3.22 2.91
N TYR A 94 -6.84 -2.97 3.49
CA TYR A 94 -6.93 -2.30 4.80
C TYR A 94 -6.32 -3.13 5.93
N LYS A 95 -6.44 -4.46 5.91
CA LYS A 95 -5.75 -5.33 6.89
C LYS A 95 -4.23 -5.18 6.81
N LEU A 96 -3.65 -5.26 5.62
CA LEU A 96 -2.21 -5.09 5.42
C LEU A 96 -1.74 -3.70 5.91
N SER A 97 -2.45 -2.65 5.53
CA SER A 97 -2.16 -1.29 5.93
C SER A 97 -2.31 -1.07 7.44
N ALA A 98 -3.35 -1.65 8.05
CA ALA A 98 -3.61 -1.57 9.49
C ALA A 98 -2.52 -2.28 10.32
N GLU A 99 -2.03 -3.43 9.87
CA GLU A 99 -0.87 -4.12 10.46
C GLU A 99 0.41 -3.28 10.35
N GLY A 100 0.54 -2.46 9.29
CA GLY A 100 1.57 -1.44 9.14
C GLY A 100 1.33 -0.17 9.98
N SER A 101 0.39 -0.19 10.91
CA SER A 101 0.05 0.91 11.84
C SER A 101 -0.54 2.17 11.19
N HIS A 102 -1.08 2.07 9.97
CA HIS A 102 -1.77 3.19 9.32
C HIS A 102 -3.12 3.44 10.00
N LYS A 103 -3.24 4.55 10.72
CA LYS A 103 -4.39 4.85 11.58
C LYS A 103 -5.74 4.90 10.84
N ASP A 104 -5.75 5.46 9.62
CA ASP A 104 -6.99 5.58 8.85
C ASP A 104 -7.42 4.22 8.25
N ALA A 105 -6.48 3.37 7.89
CA ALA A 105 -6.77 1.99 7.52
C ALA A 105 -7.34 1.17 8.69
N GLN A 106 -6.81 1.37 9.89
CA GLN A 106 -7.36 0.76 11.12
C GLN A 106 -8.79 1.20 11.37
N ASN A 107 -9.09 2.50 11.17
CA ASN A 107 -10.45 3.01 11.28
C ASN A 107 -11.38 2.39 10.21
N ASN A 108 -10.96 2.38 8.96
CA ASN A 108 -11.77 1.83 7.87
C ASN A 108 -11.99 0.32 8.04
N LEU A 109 -10.97 -0.42 8.49
CA LEU A 109 -11.10 -1.83 8.82
C LEU A 109 -12.13 -2.05 9.94
N GLY A 110 -12.14 -1.22 10.97
CA GLY A 110 -13.16 -1.22 12.02
C GLY A 110 -14.57 -0.95 11.46
N ALA A 111 -14.69 0.01 10.54
CA ALA A 111 -15.97 0.32 9.89
C ALA A 111 -16.48 -0.86 9.04
N MET A 112 -15.60 -1.52 8.28
CA MET A 112 -15.97 -2.71 7.49
C MET A 112 -16.47 -3.86 8.38
N TYR A 113 -15.79 -4.15 9.50
CA TYR A 113 -16.29 -5.12 10.47
C TYR A 113 -17.61 -4.72 11.11
N SER A 114 -17.80 -3.42 11.38
CA SER A 114 -19.05 -2.91 11.97
C SER A 114 -20.25 -3.06 11.03
N LYS A 115 -20.03 -3.00 9.72
CA LYS A 115 -21.09 -3.11 8.70
C LYS A 115 -21.21 -4.51 8.11
N GLY A 116 -20.18 -5.34 8.19
CA GLY A 116 -20.09 -6.62 7.49
C GLY A 116 -19.76 -6.46 6.00
N GLU A 117 -19.04 -5.41 5.62
CA GLU A 117 -18.62 -5.17 4.24
C GLU A 117 -17.34 -5.98 3.94
N GLY A 118 -17.44 -6.92 2.99
CA GLY A 118 -16.35 -7.83 2.62
C GLY A 118 -15.99 -8.89 3.67
N THR A 119 -16.75 -8.98 4.76
CA THR A 119 -16.57 -9.94 5.87
C THR A 119 -17.86 -10.07 6.67
N ASP A 120 -17.93 -11.05 7.57
CA ASP A 120 -19.01 -11.12 8.56
C ASP A 120 -18.97 -9.92 9.51
N GLN A 121 -20.16 -9.44 9.89
CA GLN A 121 -20.26 -8.35 10.87
C GLN A 121 -19.73 -8.78 12.23
N SER A 122 -18.85 -7.96 12.82
CA SER A 122 -18.30 -8.19 14.16
C SER A 122 -18.02 -6.89 14.89
N PHE A 123 -18.88 -6.53 15.85
CA PHE A 123 -18.64 -5.35 16.69
C PHE A 123 -17.41 -5.50 17.58
N VAL A 124 -17.04 -6.72 17.96
CA VAL A 124 -15.81 -6.97 18.73
C VAL A 124 -14.56 -6.64 17.93
N GLU A 125 -14.48 -7.09 16.66
CA GLU A 125 -13.38 -6.71 15.78
C GLU A 125 -13.44 -5.22 15.42
N ALA A 126 -14.63 -4.67 15.18
CA ALA A 126 -14.79 -3.23 14.91
C ALA A 126 -14.24 -2.38 16.06
N LEU A 127 -14.68 -2.62 17.29
CA LEU A 127 -14.20 -1.88 18.45
C LEU A 127 -12.70 -2.06 18.69
N LYS A 128 -12.18 -3.27 18.53
CA LYS A 128 -10.73 -3.53 18.60
C LYS A 128 -9.97 -2.58 17.67
N TRP A 129 -10.37 -2.49 16.40
CA TRP A 129 -9.67 -1.68 15.41
C TRP A 129 -9.88 -0.18 15.61
N PHE A 130 -11.06 0.26 16.04
CA PHE A 130 -11.28 1.66 16.40
C PHE A 130 -10.43 2.09 17.59
N VAL A 131 -10.28 1.25 18.62
CA VAL A 131 -9.40 1.53 19.76
C VAL A 131 -7.95 1.67 19.30
N ILE A 132 -7.44 0.74 18.49
CA ILE A 132 -6.08 0.79 17.95
C ILE A 132 -5.87 2.06 17.11
N SER A 133 -6.82 2.39 16.23
CA SER A 133 -6.81 3.60 15.40
C SER A 133 -6.77 4.87 16.27
N SER A 134 -7.59 4.93 17.32
CA SER A 134 -7.62 6.05 18.27
C SER A 134 -6.30 6.21 19.02
N GLU A 135 -5.69 5.10 19.47
CA GLU A 135 -4.37 5.11 20.13
C GLU A 135 -3.26 5.58 19.17
N ASN A 136 -3.43 5.38 17.86
CA ASN A 136 -2.54 5.89 16.81
C ASN A 136 -2.91 7.32 16.38
N GLY A 137 -3.81 7.99 17.09
CA GLY A 137 -4.14 9.41 16.89
C GLY A 137 -5.21 9.66 15.83
N SER A 138 -6.10 8.70 15.57
CA SER A 138 -7.26 8.90 14.70
C SER A 138 -8.44 9.46 15.50
N GLU A 139 -8.85 10.67 15.18
CA GLU A 139 -10.05 11.27 15.74
C GLU A 139 -11.34 10.54 15.27
N ALA A 140 -11.34 10.04 14.03
CA ALA A 140 -12.43 9.22 13.52
C ALA A 140 -12.55 7.90 14.31
N GLY A 141 -11.42 7.24 14.59
CA GLY A 141 -11.40 6.04 15.43
C GLY A 141 -11.98 6.30 16.81
N ARG A 142 -11.63 7.43 17.44
CA ARG A 142 -12.15 7.85 18.74
C ARG A 142 -13.67 8.01 18.72
N LYS A 143 -14.22 8.72 17.73
CA LYS A 143 -15.67 8.90 17.58
C LYS A 143 -16.41 7.58 17.34
N ASN A 144 -15.82 6.68 16.55
CA ASN A 144 -16.43 5.41 16.23
C ASN A 144 -16.48 4.44 17.42
N ILE A 145 -15.59 4.55 18.41
CA ILE A 145 -15.67 3.81 19.67
C ILE A 145 -17.02 4.06 20.35
N ASP A 146 -17.40 5.33 20.57
CA ASP A 146 -18.63 5.71 21.26
C ASP A 146 -19.89 5.21 20.51
N ILE A 147 -19.80 5.16 19.18
CA ILE A 147 -20.91 4.70 18.33
C ILE A 147 -21.09 3.19 18.44
N VAL A 148 -20.00 2.43 18.34
CA VAL A 148 -20.08 0.97 18.32
C VAL A 148 -20.36 0.37 19.68
N GLU A 149 -19.83 0.95 20.76
CA GLU A 149 -20.08 0.48 22.15
C GLU A 149 -21.54 0.50 22.53
N LYS A 150 -22.35 1.45 22.01
CA LYS A 150 -23.81 1.49 22.23
C LYS A 150 -24.54 0.24 21.70
N ARG A 151 -23.91 -0.55 20.86
CA ARG A 151 -24.45 -1.76 20.23
C ARG A 151 -23.87 -3.05 20.83
N MET A 152 -23.09 -2.95 21.91
CA MET A 152 -22.33 -4.05 22.48
C MET A 152 -22.67 -4.31 23.94
N THR A 153 -22.52 -5.55 24.38
CA THR A 153 -22.57 -5.90 25.81
C THR A 153 -21.23 -5.52 26.48
N SER A 154 -21.25 -5.37 27.81
CA SER A 154 -20.04 -5.11 28.61
C SER A 154 -18.97 -6.18 28.44
N GLU A 155 -19.38 -7.44 28.23
CA GLU A 155 -18.47 -8.55 27.95
C GLU A 155 -17.77 -8.40 26.60
N GLN A 156 -18.53 -8.06 25.55
CA GLN A 156 -18.00 -7.81 24.21
C GLN A 156 -17.00 -6.65 24.21
N ILE A 157 -17.32 -5.55 24.89
CA ILE A 157 -16.44 -4.37 25.06
C ILE A 157 -15.13 -4.80 25.74
N THR A 158 -15.23 -5.52 26.85
CA THR A 158 -14.05 -6.01 27.60
C THR A 158 -13.17 -6.88 26.70
N LYS A 159 -13.76 -7.82 25.94
CA LYS A 159 -13.06 -8.67 24.99
C LYS A 159 -12.34 -7.85 23.90
N ALA A 160 -13.04 -6.92 23.26
CA ALA A 160 -12.48 -6.09 22.21
C ALA A 160 -11.28 -5.25 22.70
N ARG A 161 -11.43 -4.58 23.86
CA ARG A 161 -10.36 -3.78 24.46
C ARG A 161 -9.16 -4.64 24.88
N LYS A 162 -9.37 -5.88 25.33
CA LYS A 162 -8.30 -6.84 25.60
C LYS A 162 -7.55 -7.23 24.32
N LEU A 163 -8.26 -7.45 23.21
CA LEU A 163 -7.66 -7.74 21.90
C LEU A 163 -6.85 -6.55 21.38
N ALA A 164 -7.37 -5.32 21.50
CA ALA A 164 -6.65 -4.12 21.12
C ALA A 164 -5.33 -3.97 21.90
N ARG A 165 -5.37 -4.07 23.22
CA ARG A 165 -4.14 -4.01 24.05
C ARG A 165 -3.12 -5.08 23.67
N LYS A 166 -3.58 -6.31 23.37
CA LYS A 166 -2.68 -7.39 22.93
C LYS A 166 -2.02 -7.06 21.60
N TRP A 167 -2.76 -6.43 20.67
CA TRP A 167 -2.22 -6.02 19.38
C TRP A 167 -1.18 -4.91 19.56
N VAL A 168 -1.51 -3.83 20.28
CA VAL A 168 -0.60 -2.69 20.53
C VAL A 168 0.71 -3.13 21.18
N LYS A 169 0.64 -4.07 22.16
CA LYS A 169 1.84 -4.62 22.78
C LYS A 169 2.78 -5.33 21.79
N ARG A 170 2.23 -5.92 20.73
CA ARG A 170 3.03 -6.60 19.69
C ARG A 170 3.54 -5.65 18.60
N HIS A 171 2.94 -4.46 18.50
CA HIS A 171 3.26 -3.43 17.50
C HIS A 171 3.63 -2.13 18.22
N PRO A 172 4.79 -2.07 18.90
CA PRO A 172 5.19 -0.85 19.61
C PRO A 172 5.41 0.29 18.60
N LYS A 173 5.03 1.51 19.00
CA LYS A 173 5.31 2.70 18.20
C LYS A 173 6.82 2.85 18.03
N LYS A 174 7.25 3.07 16.79
CA LYS A 174 8.65 3.37 16.47
C LYS A 174 8.97 4.81 16.81
#